data_62f65a94223affcc0607f5359d83c1f4
#
_entry.id   62f65a94223affcc0607f5359d83c1f4
#
_cell.length_a   1.000
_cell.length_b   1.000
_cell.length_c   1.000
_cell.angle_alpha   90.00
_cell.angle_beta   90.00
_cell.angle_gamma   90.00
#
_symmetry.space_group_name_H-M   'P 1'
#
loop_
_entity.id
_entity.type
_entity.pdbx_description
1 polymer ?
#
loop_
_entity_poly.entity_id
_entity_poly.type
_entity_poly.pdbx_seq_one_letter_code
_entity_poly.pdbx_strand_id
1 'polypeptide(L)'
;MGVKKETIEGTKIINEIDSSTIVKSIYDTEAKDMIVEFKNGTQYRYEEVPHSTYTKFRMSESQGKFFSSDIAKKFKYTKLEK
;
A
#
# COMPACT_ATOMS: atom_id res chain seq x y z
N MET A 1 7.05 -12.24 -7.78
CA MET A 1 6.53 -10.92 -7.40
C MET A 1 5.58 -11.04 -6.26
N GLY A 2 5.49 -10.02 -5.45
CA GLY A 2 4.63 -10.03 -4.29
C GLY A 2 5.34 -9.41 -3.11
N VAL A 3 4.88 -9.77 -1.91
CA VAL A 3 5.44 -9.22 -0.69
C VAL A 3 6.74 -9.93 -0.36
N LYS A 4 7.82 -9.17 -0.23
CA LYS A 4 9.14 -9.70 0.12
C LYS A 4 9.28 -9.90 1.62
N LYS A 5 8.73 -8.98 2.40
CA LYS A 5 8.86 -8.99 3.85
C LYS A 5 7.69 -8.25 4.48
N GLU A 6 7.18 -8.78 5.56
CA GLU A 6 6.12 -8.12 6.31
C GLU A 6 6.58 -7.89 7.75
N THR A 7 6.38 -6.67 8.23
CA THR A 7 6.69 -6.30 9.60
C THR A 7 5.47 -5.64 10.22
N ILE A 8 5.18 -5.95 11.46
CA ILE A 8 4.06 -5.35 12.18
C ILE A 8 4.62 -4.52 13.33
N GLU A 9 4.25 -3.23 13.36
CA GLU A 9 4.66 -2.32 14.43
C GLU A 9 3.41 -1.63 14.98
N GLY A 10 2.96 -2.10 16.15
CA GLY A 10 1.74 -1.56 16.74
C GLY A 10 0.54 -1.83 15.86
N THR A 11 -0.13 -0.77 15.40
CA THR A 11 -1.28 -0.88 14.51
C THR A 11 -0.88 -0.87 13.02
N LYS A 12 0.41 -0.76 12.72
CA LYS A 12 0.88 -0.63 11.35
C LYS A 12 1.44 -1.93 10.80
N ILE A 13 1.02 -2.25 9.59
CA ILE A 13 1.53 -3.40 8.85
C ILE A 13 2.39 -2.86 7.72
N ILE A 14 3.67 -3.20 7.74
CA ILE A 14 4.64 -2.71 6.77
C ILE A 14 5.04 -3.85 5.86
N ASN A 15 4.83 -3.69 4.56
CA ASN A 15 5.19 -4.69 3.57
C ASN A 15 6.21 -4.13 2.60
N GLU A 16 7.34 -4.82 2.46
CA GLU A 16 8.28 -4.56 1.38
C GLU A 16 7.83 -5.36 0.18
N ILE A 17 7.76 -4.72 -0.97
CA ILE A 17 7.10 -5.29 -2.14
C ILE A 17 8.07 -5.41 -3.30
N ASP A 18 8.04 -6.57 -3.94
CA ASP A 18 8.80 -6.83 -5.15
C ASP A 18 7.92 -6.54 -6.36
N SER A 19 7.95 -5.30 -6.80
CA SER A 19 7.15 -4.83 -7.93
C SER A 19 8.00 -3.90 -8.78
N SER A 20 7.65 -3.77 -10.05
CA SER A 20 8.33 -2.82 -10.92
C SER A 20 8.02 -1.37 -10.57
N THR A 21 6.97 -1.12 -9.81
CA THR A 21 6.47 0.22 -9.51
C THR A 21 6.52 0.56 -8.02
N ILE A 22 6.11 -0.36 -7.17
CA ILE A 22 5.93 -0.13 -5.74
C ILE A 22 7.05 -0.83 -4.96
N VAL A 23 7.66 -0.12 -4.01
CA VAL A 23 8.71 -0.69 -3.16
C VAL A 23 8.19 -1.08 -1.80
N LYS A 24 7.17 -0.38 -1.30
CA LYS A 24 6.75 -0.55 0.09
C LYS A 24 5.32 -0.08 0.28
N SER A 25 4.59 -0.72 1.17
CA SER A 25 3.28 -0.25 1.60
C SER A 25 3.19 -0.32 3.12
N ILE A 26 2.48 0.63 3.71
CA ILE A 26 2.24 0.69 5.15
C ILE A 26 0.74 0.85 5.34
N TYR A 27 0.11 -0.06 6.09
CA TYR A 27 -1.30 0.03 6.37
C TYR A 27 -1.52 0.20 7.87
N ASP A 28 -2.27 1.22 8.27
CA ASP A 28 -2.62 1.44 9.67
C ASP A 28 -4.02 0.85 9.90
N THR A 29 -4.09 -0.18 10.72
CA THR A 29 -5.36 -0.89 10.95
C THR A 29 -6.37 -0.08 11.73
N GLU A 30 -5.93 0.89 12.52
CA GLU A 30 -6.85 1.75 13.26
C GLU A 30 -7.33 2.93 12.44
N ALA A 31 -6.40 3.63 11.80
CA ALA A 31 -6.73 4.80 10.98
C ALA A 31 -7.30 4.40 9.62
N LYS A 32 -7.06 3.17 9.20
CA LYS A 32 -7.42 2.66 7.88
C LYS A 32 -6.78 3.46 6.76
N ASP A 33 -5.58 3.94 7.01
CA ASP A 33 -4.78 4.65 6.02
C ASP A 33 -3.77 3.68 5.40
N MET A 34 -3.55 3.82 4.10
CA MET A 34 -2.56 3.03 3.40
C MET A 34 -1.56 3.96 2.73
N ILE A 35 -0.29 3.81 3.07
CA ILE A 35 0.78 4.60 2.45
C ILE A 35 1.50 3.70 1.47
N VAL A 36 1.67 4.18 0.25
CA VAL A 36 2.36 3.44 -0.80
C VAL A 36 3.57 4.24 -1.24
N GLU A 37 4.73 3.61 -1.21
CA GLU A 37 5.97 4.21 -1.68
C GLU A 37 6.35 3.62 -3.03
N PHE A 38 6.60 4.49 -3.99
CA PHE A 38 6.99 4.09 -5.34
C PHE A 38 8.49 4.10 -5.51
N LYS A 39 8.97 3.45 -6.57
CA LYS A 39 10.40 3.36 -6.83
C LYS A 39 11.08 4.72 -7.05
N ASN A 40 10.33 5.70 -7.50
CA ASN A 40 10.87 7.05 -7.68
C ASN A 40 10.96 7.85 -6.39
N GLY A 41 10.60 7.25 -5.26
CA GLY A 41 10.65 7.91 -3.96
C GLY A 41 9.39 8.63 -3.55
N THR A 42 8.39 8.70 -4.43
CA THR A 42 7.13 9.37 -4.14
C THR A 42 6.29 8.51 -3.20
N GLN A 43 5.62 9.14 -2.24
CA GLN A 43 4.71 8.45 -1.33
C GLN A 43 3.34 9.07 -1.41
N TYR A 44 2.30 8.22 -1.40
CA TYR A 44 0.91 8.64 -1.34
C TYR A 44 0.23 7.97 -0.17
N ARG A 45 -0.63 8.73 0.53
CA ARG A 45 -1.46 8.17 1.60
C ARG A 45 -2.90 8.10 1.11
N TYR A 46 -3.48 6.90 1.15
CA TYR A 46 -4.86 6.66 0.77
C TYR A 46 -5.69 6.51 2.03
N GLU A 47 -6.84 7.17 2.08
CA GLU A 47 -7.68 7.23 3.27
C GLU A 47 -8.87 6.30 3.17
N GLU A 48 -9.32 5.82 4.33
CA GLU A 48 -10.50 4.96 4.44
C GLU A 48 -10.40 3.70 3.59
N VAL A 49 -9.24 3.08 3.60
CA VAL A 49 -9.02 1.83 2.90
C VAL A 49 -9.42 0.69 3.83
N PRO A 50 -10.47 -0.10 3.49
CA PRO A 50 -10.87 -1.22 4.34
C PRO A 50 -9.76 -2.25 4.46
N HIS A 51 -9.69 -2.91 5.60
CA HIS A 51 -8.70 -3.96 5.83
C HIS A 51 -8.79 -5.05 4.76
N SER A 52 -10.01 -5.38 4.34
CA SER A 52 -10.21 -6.40 3.30
C SER A 52 -9.56 -5.99 1.98
N THR A 53 -9.60 -4.72 1.64
CA THR A 53 -8.97 -4.22 0.42
C THR A 53 -7.45 -4.33 0.52
N TYR A 54 -6.89 -3.98 1.67
CA TYR A 54 -5.46 -4.10 1.87
C TYR A 54 -5.01 -5.57 1.82
N THR A 55 -5.81 -6.47 2.39
CA THR A 55 -5.52 -7.89 2.34
C THR A 55 -5.48 -8.39 0.89
N LYS A 56 -6.43 -7.97 0.07
CA LYS A 56 -6.44 -8.32 -1.34
C LYS A 56 -5.22 -7.77 -2.07
N PHE A 57 -4.85 -6.54 -1.76
CA PHE A 57 -3.65 -5.93 -2.33
C PHE A 57 -2.41 -6.75 -1.99
N ARG A 58 -2.27 -7.08 -0.71
CA ARG A 58 -1.10 -7.82 -0.22
C ARG A 58 -1.00 -9.21 -0.86
N MET A 59 -2.13 -9.85 -1.11
CA MET A 59 -2.18 -11.20 -1.66
C MET A 59 -2.26 -11.23 -3.19
N SER A 60 -2.29 -10.09 -3.83
CA SER A 60 -2.40 -10.01 -5.28
C SER A 60 -1.14 -10.52 -5.96
N GLU A 61 -1.29 -11.08 -7.15
CA GLU A 61 -0.16 -11.50 -7.95
C GLU A 61 0.66 -10.32 -8.44
N SER A 62 0.02 -9.17 -8.61
CA SER A 62 0.70 -7.95 -9.02
C SER A 62 0.18 -6.77 -8.21
N GLN A 63 0.98 -6.31 -7.26
CA GLN A 63 0.59 -5.19 -6.42
C GLN A 63 0.40 -3.92 -7.24
N GLY A 64 1.24 -3.73 -8.26
CA GLY A 64 1.13 -2.56 -9.10
C GLY A 64 -0.20 -2.50 -9.85
N LYS A 65 -0.62 -3.62 -10.42
CA LYS A 65 -1.89 -3.69 -11.14
C LYS A 65 -3.08 -3.52 -10.20
N PHE A 66 -3.06 -4.21 -9.08
CA PHE A 66 -4.15 -4.11 -8.11
C PHE A 66 -4.26 -2.68 -7.60
N PHE A 67 -3.14 -2.07 -7.26
CA PHE A 67 -3.12 -0.69 -6.80
C PHE A 67 -3.75 0.24 -7.84
N SER A 68 -3.32 0.12 -9.09
CA SER A 68 -3.82 1.00 -10.15
C SER A 68 -5.32 0.84 -10.41
N SER A 69 -5.82 -0.39 -10.34
CA SER A 69 -7.23 -0.63 -10.66
C SER A 69 -8.17 -0.48 -9.47
N ASP A 70 -7.73 -0.89 -8.28
CA ASP A 70 -8.62 -0.99 -7.14
C ASP A 70 -8.38 0.02 -6.02
N ILE A 71 -7.23 0.66 -6.00
CA ILE A 71 -6.91 1.61 -4.93
C ILE A 71 -6.78 3.02 -5.45
N ALA A 72 -5.96 3.23 -6.46
CA ALA A 72 -5.68 4.59 -6.95
C ALA A 72 -6.91 5.31 -7.47
N LYS A 73 -7.89 4.57 -7.97
CA LYS A 73 -9.09 5.15 -8.56
C LYS A 73 -10.28 5.20 -7.61
N LYS A 74 -10.20 4.55 -6.46
CA LYS A 74 -11.35 4.40 -5.58
C LYS A 74 -11.26 5.16 -4.27
N PHE A 75 -10.08 5.53 -3.84
CA PHE A 75 -9.89 6.16 -2.54
C PHE A 75 -9.27 7.53 -2.69
N LYS A 76 -9.57 8.39 -1.72
CA LYS A 76 -8.92 9.68 -1.65
C LYS A 76 -7.47 9.51 -1.28
N TYR A 77 -6.62 10.35 -1.84
CA TYR A 77 -5.21 10.26 -1.54
C TYR A 77 -4.60 11.64 -1.34
N THR A 78 -3.47 11.64 -0.63
CA THR A 78 -2.66 12.83 -0.43
C THR A 78 -1.23 12.46 -0.78
N LYS A 79 -0.60 13.26 -1.62
CA LYS A 79 0.82 13.04 -1.92
C LYS A 79 1.63 13.53 -0.73
N LEU A 80 2.47 12.65 -0.21
CA LEU A 80 3.33 13.01 0.91
C LEU A 80 4.64 13.57 0.39
N GLU A 81 5.07 14.66 0.99
CA GLU A 81 6.35 15.23 0.62
C GLU A 81 7.46 14.56 1.40
N LYS A 82 8.59 14.43 0.75
CA LYS A 82 9.78 13.86 1.37
C LYS A 82 10.75 14.93 1.80
#